data_b6ff6201326becd40568bae709bb2260
#
_entry.id   b6ff6201326becd40568bae709bb2260
#
_cell.length_a   1.000
_cell.length_b   1.000
_cell.length_c   1.000
_cell.angle_alpha   90.00
_cell.angle_beta   90.00
_cell.angle_gamma   90.00
#
_symmetry.space_group_name_H-M   'P 1'
#
loop_
_entity.id
_entity.type
_entity.pdbx_description
1 polymer ?
#
loop_
_entity_poly.entity_id
_entity_poly.type
_entity_poly.pdbx_seq_one_letter_code
_entity_poly.pdbx_strand_id
1 'polypeptide(L)'
;DSWHPGTGSNDNGTGTAVVMEAVRILQALGVEPRRTLRVALWAGEEQGLLGARAHVERHYASRPDSEIPEEQDFPAHLRTLGWPITPKPDHDKLSGYFNFDNGSGKIRGIYTQGNAAVAQVFEAWLEPFHDMGADTVTNRNTGGTDHIAFDAVGLPGFQFIQDDLDYYTRTHHSNLDVFDHARREDLVQASIIMASFAYHAAMRDEMLPRKPIPQKPLDSETVEEEEEQE
;
A
#
# COMPACT_ATOMS: atom_id res chain seq x y z
N ASP A 1 -4.03 -12.69 3.67
CA ASP A 1 -4.31 -13.87 4.50
C ASP A 1 -4.94 -13.44 5.83
N SER A 2 -5.27 -14.35 6.70
CA SER A 2 -5.80 -14.02 8.02
C SER A 2 -5.07 -14.77 9.12
N TRP A 3 -5.04 -14.15 10.29
CA TRP A 3 -4.19 -14.55 11.40
C TRP A 3 -4.90 -15.40 12.49
N HIS A 4 -6.23 -15.41 12.51
CA HIS A 4 -7.04 -15.90 13.60
C HIS A 4 -8.02 -17.00 13.14
N PRO A 5 -8.75 -17.68 14.06
CA PRO A 5 -9.70 -18.74 13.69
C PRO A 5 -10.99 -18.25 13.00
N GLY A 6 -11.16 -16.96 12.76
CA GLY A 6 -12.20 -16.42 11.89
C GLY A 6 -12.00 -16.79 10.42
N THR A 7 -12.89 -16.29 9.55
CA THR A 7 -12.82 -16.60 8.12
C THR A 7 -11.92 -15.65 7.33
N GLY A 8 -11.38 -14.60 7.98
CA GLY A 8 -10.60 -13.55 7.31
C GLY A 8 -11.41 -12.76 6.27
N SER A 9 -12.68 -12.56 6.56
CA SER A 9 -13.62 -11.99 5.58
C SER A 9 -13.33 -10.51 5.36
N ASN A 10 -13.13 -9.73 6.43
CA ASN A 10 -12.81 -8.32 6.36
C ASN A 10 -11.29 -8.07 6.35
N ASP A 11 -10.52 -8.99 6.89
CA ASP A 11 -9.08 -8.93 7.02
C ASP A 11 -8.42 -10.20 6.39
N ASN A 12 -8.13 -10.26 5.06
CA ASN A 12 -8.45 -9.23 4.05
C ASN A 12 -9.17 -9.87 2.84
N GLY A 13 -10.18 -10.71 3.07
CA GLY A 13 -11.00 -11.31 2.01
C GLY A 13 -11.73 -10.23 1.18
N THR A 14 -12.18 -9.15 1.83
CA THR A 14 -12.85 -8.03 1.15
C THR A 14 -11.91 -7.27 0.24
N GLY A 15 -10.67 -7.00 0.65
CA GLY A 15 -9.66 -6.36 -0.21
C GLY A 15 -9.31 -7.23 -1.41
N THR A 16 -9.17 -8.54 -1.20
CA THR A 16 -9.00 -9.51 -2.30
C THR A 16 -10.14 -9.39 -3.31
N ALA A 17 -11.40 -9.36 -2.85
CA ALA A 17 -12.56 -9.23 -3.71
C ALA A 17 -12.57 -7.89 -4.48
N VAL A 18 -12.24 -6.78 -3.82
CA VAL A 18 -12.19 -5.44 -4.42
C VAL A 18 -11.17 -5.37 -5.56
N VAL A 19 -9.94 -5.84 -5.34
CA VAL A 19 -8.90 -5.75 -6.39
C VAL A 19 -9.19 -6.68 -7.57
N MET A 20 -9.76 -7.85 -7.32
CA MET A 20 -10.19 -8.76 -8.39
C MET A 20 -11.36 -8.19 -9.19
N GLU A 21 -12.36 -7.61 -8.51
CA GLU A 21 -13.51 -7.00 -9.16
C GLU A 21 -13.11 -5.75 -9.96
N ALA A 22 -12.17 -4.94 -9.46
CA ALA A 22 -11.65 -3.80 -10.19
C ALA A 22 -11.07 -4.20 -11.56
N VAL A 23 -10.27 -5.26 -11.60
CA VAL A 23 -9.72 -5.76 -12.87
C VAL A 23 -10.83 -6.36 -13.75
N ARG A 24 -11.80 -7.08 -13.16
CA ARG A 24 -12.94 -7.60 -13.90
C ARG A 24 -13.77 -6.48 -14.56
N ILE A 25 -13.99 -5.36 -13.87
CA ILE A 25 -14.66 -4.17 -14.40
C ILE A 25 -13.92 -3.65 -15.63
N LEU A 26 -12.62 -3.43 -15.53
CA LEU A 26 -11.81 -2.92 -16.64
C LEU A 26 -11.82 -3.88 -17.85
N GLN A 27 -11.74 -5.17 -17.59
CA GLN A 27 -11.83 -6.19 -18.65
C GLN A 27 -13.21 -6.21 -19.31
N ALA A 28 -14.29 -6.12 -18.53
CA ALA A 28 -15.67 -6.10 -19.06
C ALA A 28 -15.95 -4.84 -19.91
N LEU A 29 -15.27 -3.73 -19.60
CA LEU A 29 -15.33 -2.49 -20.39
C LEU A 29 -14.45 -2.53 -21.65
N GLY A 30 -13.68 -3.60 -21.88
CA GLY A 30 -12.77 -3.71 -23.01
C GLY A 30 -11.60 -2.73 -22.95
N VAL A 31 -11.17 -2.35 -21.73
CA VAL A 31 -10.03 -1.45 -21.58
C VAL A 31 -8.74 -2.14 -22.01
N GLU A 32 -7.99 -1.49 -22.89
CA GLU A 32 -6.65 -1.89 -23.29
C GLU A 32 -5.63 -0.97 -22.58
N PRO A 33 -5.07 -1.38 -21.43
CA PRO A 33 -4.21 -0.51 -20.66
C PRO A 33 -2.85 -0.35 -21.34
N ARG A 34 -2.32 0.89 -21.33
CA ARG A 34 -0.97 1.18 -21.85
C ARG A 34 0.14 0.58 -20.97
N ARG A 35 -0.13 0.39 -19.68
CA ARG A 35 0.76 -0.30 -18.73
C ARG A 35 0.09 -1.55 -18.22
N THR A 36 0.89 -2.56 -17.96
CA THR A 36 0.41 -3.81 -17.36
C THR A 36 -0.23 -3.55 -16.00
N LEU A 37 -1.48 -4.00 -15.83
CA LEU A 37 -2.14 -4.08 -14.54
C LEU A 37 -1.87 -5.47 -13.92
N ARG A 38 -1.52 -5.48 -12.66
CA ARG A 38 -1.29 -6.70 -11.89
C ARG A 38 -2.14 -6.68 -10.64
N VAL A 39 -2.78 -7.80 -10.34
CA VAL A 39 -3.35 -8.08 -9.01
C VAL A 39 -2.28 -8.81 -8.22
N ALA A 40 -2.04 -8.36 -7.00
CA ALA A 40 -1.15 -9.02 -6.07
C ALA A 40 -1.96 -9.45 -4.84
N LEU A 41 -1.89 -10.73 -4.51
CA LEU A 41 -2.45 -11.32 -3.31
C LEU A 41 -1.27 -11.85 -2.51
N TRP A 42 -0.95 -11.16 -1.43
CA TRP A 42 0.24 -11.44 -0.64
C TRP A 42 -0.01 -12.56 0.35
N ALA A 43 0.97 -13.40 0.56
CA ALA A 43 0.97 -14.41 1.61
C ALA A 43 1.84 -13.92 2.78
N GLY A 44 1.41 -14.20 4.02
CA GLY A 44 2.16 -13.84 5.21
C GLY A 44 2.19 -12.34 5.49
N GLU A 45 1.12 -11.62 5.15
CA GLU A 45 0.96 -10.22 5.52
C GLU A 45 0.99 -10.08 7.03
N GLU A 46 0.16 -10.83 7.72
CA GLU A 46 -0.01 -10.87 9.18
C GLU A 46 1.26 -11.26 9.95
N GLN A 47 2.17 -11.97 9.31
CA GLN A 47 3.45 -12.37 9.89
C GLN A 47 4.56 -11.34 9.62
N GLY A 48 4.22 -10.15 9.13
CA GLY A 48 5.13 -9.04 8.90
C GLY A 48 5.40 -8.75 7.41
N LEU A 49 4.36 -8.77 6.58
CA LEU A 49 4.39 -8.39 5.15
C LEU A 49 5.33 -9.28 4.32
N LEU A 50 5.44 -10.55 4.67
CA LEU A 50 6.48 -11.45 4.14
C LEU A 50 6.44 -11.53 2.60
N GLY A 51 5.25 -11.69 2.03
CA GLY A 51 5.06 -11.80 0.58
C GLY A 51 5.42 -10.52 -0.16
N ALA A 52 4.93 -9.37 0.31
CA ALA A 52 5.19 -8.06 -0.29
C ALA A 52 6.70 -7.71 -0.20
N ARG A 53 7.31 -7.89 0.98
CA ARG A 53 8.75 -7.66 1.19
C ARG A 53 9.61 -8.54 0.28
N ALA A 54 9.33 -9.83 0.23
CA ALA A 54 10.06 -10.77 -0.63
C ALA A 54 9.90 -10.43 -2.12
N HIS A 55 8.72 -9.98 -2.53
CA HIS A 55 8.46 -9.53 -3.90
C HIS A 55 9.26 -8.26 -4.23
N VAL A 56 9.23 -7.27 -3.35
CA VAL A 56 10.01 -6.01 -3.51
C VAL A 56 11.50 -6.34 -3.57
N GLU A 57 12.00 -7.15 -2.65
CA GLU A 57 13.39 -7.56 -2.63
C GLU A 57 13.79 -8.29 -3.90
N ARG A 58 12.97 -9.21 -4.37
CA ARG A 58 13.26 -10.01 -5.56
C ARG A 58 13.31 -9.18 -6.83
N HIS A 59 12.40 -8.19 -6.99
CA HIS A 59 12.13 -7.53 -8.27
C HIS A 59 12.59 -6.08 -8.35
N TYR A 60 12.52 -5.35 -7.24
CA TYR A 60 12.63 -3.88 -7.29
C TYR A 60 13.83 -3.29 -6.59
N ALA A 61 14.14 -3.72 -5.38
CA ALA A 61 15.28 -3.18 -4.65
C ALA A 61 15.71 -4.16 -3.56
N SER A 62 16.99 -4.20 -3.24
CA SER A 62 17.52 -4.94 -2.10
C SER A 62 18.07 -4.00 -1.03
N ARG A 63 18.02 -4.45 0.21
CA ARG A 63 18.67 -3.81 1.35
C ARG A 63 19.52 -4.88 2.08
N PRO A 64 20.69 -4.53 2.62
CA PRO A 64 21.44 -5.47 3.43
C PRO A 64 20.69 -5.81 4.72
N ASP A 65 21.08 -6.90 5.36
CA ASP A 65 20.59 -7.25 6.70
C ASP A 65 20.96 -6.18 7.73
N SER A 66 20.28 -6.23 8.87
CA SER A 66 20.58 -5.37 10.01
C SER A 66 22.04 -5.47 10.44
N GLU A 67 22.66 -4.32 10.71
CA GLU A 67 23.97 -4.21 11.35
C GLU A 67 23.85 -4.17 12.88
N ILE A 68 22.63 -4.21 13.43
CA ILE A 68 22.37 -4.16 14.87
C ILE A 68 22.69 -5.52 15.49
N PRO A 69 23.68 -5.61 16.39
CA PRO A 69 24.13 -6.90 16.95
C PRO A 69 23.00 -7.67 17.66
N GLU A 70 22.12 -6.96 18.35
CA GLU A 70 21.02 -7.54 19.14
C GLU A 70 19.94 -8.17 18.27
N GLU A 71 19.88 -7.80 16.98
CA GLU A 71 18.92 -8.34 16.03
C GLU A 71 19.41 -9.60 15.30
N GLN A 72 20.69 -9.96 15.43
CA GLN A 72 21.26 -11.09 14.66
C GLN A 72 20.58 -12.44 14.99
N ASP A 73 20.09 -12.58 16.21
CA ASP A 73 19.36 -13.78 16.66
C ASP A 73 17.86 -13.74 16.31
N PHE A 74 17.35 -12.61 15.79
CA PHE A 74 15.95 -12.52 15.36
C PHE A 74 15.72 -13.21 14.02
N PRO A 75 14.52 -13.74 13.78
CA PRO A 75 14.11 -14.13 12.43
C PRO A 75 14.29 -12.98 11.43
N ALA A 76 14.74 -13.26 10.21
CA ALA A 76 15.09 -12.24 9.21
C ALA A 76 13.98 -11.21 8.96
N HIS A 77 12.71 -11.61 9.03
CA HIS A 77 11.56 -10.72 8.82
C HIS A 77 11.30 -9.75 9.98
N LEU A 78 11.92 -9.96 11.14
CA LEU A 78 11.84 -9.09 12.31
C LEU A 78 13.04 -8.15 12.44
N ARG A 79 14.06 -8.33 11.58
CA ARG A 79 15.26 -7.49 11.60
C ARG A 79 15.01 -6.16 10.90
N THR A 80 15.66 -5.12 11.40
CA THR A 80 15.74 -3.84 10.71
C THR A 80 16.56 -4.01 9.43
N LEU A 81 16.05 -3.55 8.30
CA LEU A 81 16.81 -3.59 7.06
C LEU A 81 17.90 -2.51 7.04
N GLY A 82 19.10 -2.92 6.67
CA GLY A 82 20.28 -2.04 6.61
C GLY A 82 20.29 -1.09 5.41
N TRP A 83 21.40 -0.43 5.22
CA TRP A 83 21.63 0.56 4.16
C TRP A 83 22.90 0.22 3.37
N PRO A 84 23.03 0.65 2.09
CA PRO A 84 22.07 1.43 1.31
C PRO A 84 20.93 0.61 0.70
N ILE A 85 19.90 1.30 0.17
CA ILE A 85 18.93 0.72 -0.74
C ILE A 85 19.58 0.60 -2.12
N THR A 86 19.55 -0.60 -2.70
CA THR A 86 20.10 -0.87 -4.03
C THR A 86 18.96 -1.19 -5.01
N PRO A 87 18.56 -0.24 -5.90
CA PRO A 87 17.54 -0.47 -6.91
C PRO A 87 17.93 -1.56 -7.89
N LYS A 88 16.94 -2.33 -8.35
CA LYS A 88 17.05 -3.34 -9.41
C LYS A 88 16.45 -2.80 -10.72
N PRO A 89 16.71 -3.47 -11.87
CA PRO A 89 16.27 -2.98 -13.19
C PRO A 89 14.76 -2.77 -13.36
N ASP A 90 13.93 -3.38 -12.51
CA ASP A 90 12.49 -3.21 -12.55
C ASP A 90 11.97 -2.11 -11.60
N HIS A 91 12.86 -1.52 -10.78
CA HIS A 91 12.48 -0.45 -9.84
C HIS A 91 11.80 0.70 -10.56
N ASP A 92 12.36 1.18 -11.65
CA ASP A 92 11.84 2.33 -12.40
C ASP A 92 10.63 1.99 -13.29
N LYS A 93 10.24 0.71 -13.35
CA LYS A 93 9.11 0.26 -14.18
C LYS A 93 7.78 0.24 -13.44
N LEU A 94 7.76 0.30 -12.11
CA LEU A 94 6.52 0.33 -11.33
C LEU A 94 5.95 1.74 -11.31
N SER A 95 4.77 1.97 -11.85
CA SER A 95 4.11 3.28 -11.80
C SER A 95 3.47 3.57 -10.44
N GLY A 96 2.82 2.59 -9.83
CA GLY A 96 2.22 2.72 -8.51
C GLY A 96 1.62 1.40 -8.03
N TYR A 97 1.45 1.28 -6.74
CA TYR A 97 0.77 0.20 -6.04
C TYR A 97 -0.32 0.78 -5.15
N PHE A 98 -1.54 0.26 -5.29
CA PHE A 98 -2.71 0.68 -4.52
C PHE A 98 -3.17 -0.46 -3.64
N ASN A 99 -3.26 -0.21 -2.35
CA ASN A 99 -3.62 -1.18 -1.32
C ASN A 99 -5.01 -0.90 -0.75
N PHE A 100 -5.72 -1.96 -0.36
CA PHE A 100 -7.02 -1.88 0.28
C PHE A 100 -7.09 -2.96 1.37
N ASP A 101 -6.91 -2.57 2.62
CA ASP A 101 -6.68 -3.51 3.72
C ASP A 101 -7.07 -2.96 5.09
N ASN A 102 -8.30 -2.45 5.21
CA ASN A 102 -8.87 -2.00 6.47
C ASN A 102 -10.38 -2.29 6.52
N GLY A 103 -10.75 -3.54 6.22
CA GLY A 103 -12.12 -4.00 6.28
C GLY A 103 -12.95 -3.73 5.03
N SER A 104 -14.27 -3.75 5.17
CA SER A 104 -15.22 -3.69 4.05
C SER A 104 -15.85 -2.31 3.82
N GLY A 105 -15.39 -1.28 4.54
CA GLY A 105 -15.98 0.05 4.45
C GLY A 105 -15.68 0.78 3.14
N LYS A 106 -16.48 1.81 2.84
CA LYS A 106 -16.31 2.68 1.67
C LYS A 106 -14.93 3.31 1.62
N ILE A 107 -14.40 3.49 0.43
CA ILE A 107 -13.27 4.40 0.22
C ILE A 107 -13.74 5.83 0.50
N ARG A 108 -13.02 6.54 1.37
CA ARG A 108 -13.19 7.96 1.68
C ARG A 108 -12.11 8.82 1.05
N GLY A 109 -11.00 8.21 0.67
CA GLY A 109 -9.88 8.91 0.10
C GLY A 109 -8.63 8.04 0.00
N ILE A 110 -7.47 8.69 0.00
CA ILE A 110 -6.18 8.03 -0.15
C ILE A 110 -5.08 8.75 0.62
N TYR A 111 -4.17 7.98 1.22
CA TYR A 111 -2.92 8.48 1.78
C TYR A 111 -1.87 8.63 0.69
N THR A 112 -1.19 9.78 0.62
CA THR A 112 -0.09 9.97 -0.34
C THR A 112 1.26 9.45 0.16
N GLN A 113 1.34 8.95 1.37
CA GLN A 113 2.57 8.44 2.00
C GLN A 113 3.72 9.47 1.96
N GLY A 114 3.42 10.74 2.30
CA GLY A 114 4.40 11.82 2.24
C GLY A 114 4.82 12.24 0.82
N ASN A 115 4.23 11.67 -0.22
CA ASN A 115 4.46 12.04 -1.60
C ASN A 115 3.52 13.19 -2.02
N ALA A 116 3.84 14.41 -1.66
CA ALA A 116 3.00 15.57 -1.98
C ALA A 116 2.79 15.78 -3.50
N ALA A 117 3.69 15.27 -4.34
CA ALA A 117 3.62 15.45 -5.78
C ALA A 117 2.47 14.68 -6.45
N VAL A 118 1.91 13.65 -5.79
CA VAL A 118 0.74 12.92 -6.30
C VAL A 118 -0.59 13.51 -5.85
N ALA A 119 -0.60 14.46 -4.89
CA ALA A 119 -1.83 14.94 -4.28
C ALA A 119 -2.83 15.49 -5.31
N GLN A 120 -2.40 16.43 -6.16
CA GLN A 120 -3.25 17.00 -7.22
C GLN A 120 -3.74 15.94 -8.23
N VAL A 121 -2.93 14.91 -8.48
CA VAL A 121 -3.32 13.80 -9.37
C VAL A 121 -4.48 13.02 -8.73
N PHE A 122 -4.36 12.69 -7.46
CA PHE A 122 -5.39 11.93 -6.74
C PHE A 122 -6.65 12.75 -6.47
N GLU A 123 -6.51 14.04 -6.19
CA GLU A 123 -7.66 14.97 -6.11
C GLU A 123 -8.48 14.95 -7.40
N ALA A 124 -7.83 15.09 -8.55
CA ALA A 124 -8.51 15.02 -9.85
C ALA A 124 -9.13 13.64 -10.13
N TRP A 125 -8.52 12.54 -9.66
CA TRP A 125 -9.07 11.20 -9.84
C TRP A 125 -10.23 10.89 -8.91
N LEU A 126 -10.30 11.54 -7.73
CA LEU A 126 -11.40 11.41 -6.79
C LEU A 126 -12.59 12.32 -7.11
N GLU A 127 -12.39 13.40 -7.86
CA GLU A 127 -13.46 14.36 -8.17
C GLU A 127 -14.78 13.71 -8.64
N PRO A 128 -14.78 12.71 -9.56
CA PRO A 128 -16.02 12.05 -9.99
C PRO A 128 -16.72 11.24 -8.90
N PHE A 129 -16.09 11.02 -7.74
CA PHE A 129 -16.59 10.19 -6.65
C PHE A 129 -16.91 10.96 -5.37
N HIS A 130 -16.88 12.30 -5.42
CA HIS A 130 -17.24 13.16 -4.28
C HIS A 130 -18.67 12.92 -3.81
N ASP A 131 -19.60 12.70 -4.72
CA ASP A 131 -21.00 12.37 -4.42
C ASP A 131 -21.15 10.97 -3.78
N MET A 132 -20.16 10.09 -3.95
CA MET A 132 -20.07 8.79 -3.26
C MET A 132 -19.34 8.89 -1.91
N GLY A 133 -18.89 10.08 -1.52
CA GLY A 133 -18.21 10.37 -0.25
C GLY A 133 -16.72 10.04 -0.24
N ALA A 134 -16.08 9.98 -1.40
CA ALA A 134 -14.64 9.76 -1.56
C ALA A 134 -13.98 11.07 -2.04
N ASP A 135 -13.57 11.92 -1.11
CA ASP A 135 -13.10 13.29 -1.38
C ASP A 135 -11.81 13.67 -0.66
N THR A 136 -11.24 12.75 0.09
CA THR A 136 -10.11 13.04 0.98
C THR A 136 -8.78 12.61 0.37
N VAL A 137 -7.87 13.56 0.16
CA VAL A 137 -6.45 13.29 -0.11
C VAL A 137 -5.62 13.84 1.04
N THR A 138 -4.82 13.02 1.67
CA THR A 138 -3.99 13.43 2.80
C THR A 138 -2.54 13.08 2.61
N ASN A 139 -1.63 14.02 2.95
CA ASN A 139 -0.19 13.80 2.88
C ASN A 139 0.35 13.03 4.11
N ARG A 140 -0.53 12.46 4.92
CA ARG A 140 -0.12 11.62 6.05
C ARG A 140 0.41 10.28 5.54
N ASN A 141 1.23 9.66 6.35
CA ASN A 141 1.61 8.25 6.21
C ASN A 141 0.61 7.40 6.99
N THR A 142 0.38 6.21 6.47
CA THR A 142 -0.23 5.10 7.22
C THR A 142 0.68 3.89 7.12
N GLY A 143 0.57 2.96 8.03
CA GLY A 143 1.43 1.78 8.12
C GLY A 143 0.61 0.51 8.31
N GLY A 144 1.30 -0.57 8.69
CA GLY A 144 0.67 -1.81 9.11
C GLY A 144 0.20 -2.72 7.97
N THR A 145 0.47 -2.40 6.69
CA THR A 145 0.08 -3.25 5.57
C THR A 145 1.03 -3.11 4.37
N ASP A 146 0.83 -3.90 3.34
CA ASP A 146 1.80 -4.22 2.27
C ASP A 146 2.35 -3.05 1.46
N HIS A 147 1.62 -1.93 1.37
CA HIS A 147 2.11 -0.74 0.63
C HIS A 147 3.42 -0.18 1.21
N ILE A 148 3.66 -0.37 2.51
CA ILE A 148 4.90 0.11 3.13
C ILE A 148 6.14 -0.65 2.66
N ALA A 149 6.01 -1.90 2.20
CA ALA A 149 7.13 -2.62 1.61
C ALA A 149 7.65 -1.92 0.34
N PHE A 150 6.76 -1.33 -0.45
CA PHE A 150 7.08 -0.55 -1.64
C PHE A 150 7.59 0.84 -1.27
N ASP A 151 6.88 1.53 -0.38
CA ASP A 151 7.25 2.88 0.06
C ASP A 151 8.65 2.91 0.70
N ALA A 152 9.00 1.88 1.47
CA ALA A 152 10.30 1.75 2.14
C ALA A 152 11.52 1.71 1.20
N VAL A 153 11.32 1.53 -0.10
CA VAL A 153 12.37 1.53 -1.12
C VAL A 153 12.17 2.63 -2.17
N GLY A 154 11.32 3.63 -1.86
CA GLY A 154 11.05 4.78 -2.74
C GLY A 154 10.11 4.48 -3.91
N LEU A 155 9.41 3.35 -3.89
CA LEU A 155 8.37 3.05 -4.86
C LEU A 155 7.03 3.68 -4.44
N PRO A 156 6.20 4.14 -5.39
CA PRO A 156 4.89 4.72 -5.10
C PRO A 156 3.92 3.64 -4.60
N GLY A 157 3.80 3.47 -3.29
CA GLY A 157 2.87 2.57 -2.62
C GLY A 157 1.87 3.38 -1.80
N PHE A 158 0.57 3.13 -2.00
CA PHE A 158 -0.50 3.93 -1.41
C PHE A 158 -1.57 3.04 -0.79
N GLN A 159 -2.15 3.50 0.33
CA GLN A 159 -3.29 2.89 0.99
C GLN A 159 -4.51 3.77 0.85
N PHE A 160 -5.67 3.20 0.50
CA PHE A 160 -6.93 3.92 0.56
C PHE A 160 -7.37 4.16 2.01
N ILE A 161 -8.04 5.28 2.23
CA ILE A 161 -8.75 5.58 3.47
C ILE A 161 -10.12 4.90 3.38
N GLN A 162 -10.45 4.06 4.33
CA GLN A 162 -11.71 3.34 4.39
C GLN A 162 -12.54 3.78 5.58
N ASP A 163 -13.87 3.64 5.49
CA ASP A 163 -14.72 3.72 6.68
C ASP A 163 -14.39 2.56 7.60
N ASP A 164 -14.11 2.86 8.85
CA ASP A 164 -13.72 1.87 9.85
C ASP A 164 -14.84 0.86 10.13
N LEU A 165 -16.11 1.30 10.06
CA LEU A 165 -17.25 0.51 10.47
C LEU A 165 -17.01 -0.12 11.86
N ASP A 166 -16.93 -1.45 11.91
CA ASP A 166 -16.57 -2.20 13.10
C ASP A 166 -15.22 -2.94 12.96
N TYR A 167 -14.38 -2.54 11.97
CA TYR A 167 -13.10 -3.19 11.71
C TYR A 167 -12.21 -3.19 12.94
N TYR A 168 -11.78 -2.04 13.43
CA TYR A 168 -10.89 -1.93 14.59
C TYR A 168 -11.54 -2.27 15.93
N THR A 169 -12.86 -2.24 16.00
CA THR A 169 -13.56 -2.48 17.27
C THR A 169 -14.07 -3.90 17.44
N ARG A 170 -14.14 -4.68 16.36
CA ARG A 170 -14.77 -6.00 16.41
C ARG A 170 -14.10 -7.06 15.53
N THR A 171 -13.80 -6.78 14.26
CA THR A 171 -13.40 -7.83 13.32
C THR A 171 -11.89 -7.99 13.19
N HIS A 172 -11.12 -6.91 13.23
CA HIS A 172 -9.67 -6.94 13.08
C HIS A 172 -9.02 -7.88 14.10
N HIS A 173 -8.30 -8.88 13.60
CA HIS A 173 -7.60 -9.90 14.38
C HIS A 173 -8.47 -10.64 15.39
N SER A 174 -9.74 -10.88 15.08
CA SER A 174 -10.66 -11.57 15.96
C SER A 174 -11.45 -12.69 15.26
N ASN A 175 -11.99 -13.63 16.06
CA ASN A 175 -12.85 -14.69 15.56
C ASN A 175 -14.24 -14.21 15.11
N LEU A 176 -14.51 -12.91 15.24
CA LEU A 176 -15.72 -12.27 14.71
C LEU A 176 -15.53 -11.77 13.28
N ASP A 177 -14.34 -11.94 12.69
CA ASP A 177 -14.14 -11.64 11.28
C ASP A 177 -14.78 -12.69 10.39
N VAL A 178 -16.08 -12.52 10.18
CA VAL A 178 -16.92 -13.40 9.38
C VAL A 178 -17.68 -12.61 8.31
N PHE A 179 -18.22 -13.32 7.32
CA PHE A 179 -18.86 -12.75 6.15
C PHE A 179 -20.00 -11.76 6.46
N ASP A 180 -20.70 -11.93 7.58
CA ASP A 180 -21.82 -11.08 7.99
C ASP A 180 -21.42 -9.61 8.23
N HIS A 181 -20.14 -9.36 8.45
CA HIS A 181 -19.57 -8.02 8.59
C HIS A 181 -19.18 -7.37 7.25
N ALA A 182 -19.12 -8.14 6.17
CA ALA A 182 -18.83 -7.60 4.83
C ALA A 182 -19.98 -6.74 4.30
N ARG A 183 -19.69 -5.53 3.85
CA ARG A 183 -20.68 -4.55 3.37
C ARG A 183 -20.69 -4.50 1.84
N ARG A 184 -21.60 -5.25 1.22
CA ARG A 184 -21.66 -5.39 -0.24
C ARG A 184 -21.67 -4.04 -0.99
N GLU A 185 -22.50 -3.09 -0.56
CA GLU A 185 -22.63 -1.80 -1.24
C GLU A 185 -21.35 -0.97 -1.15
N ASP A 186 -20.66 -1.05 -0.01
CA ASP A 186 -19.39 -0.36 0.21
C ASP A 186 -18.27 -0.99 -0.64
N LEU A 187 -18.25 -2.32 -0.77
CA LEU A 187 -17.32 -3.03 -1.64
C LEU A 187 -17.54 -2.74 -3.13
N VAL A 188 -18.79 -2.54 -3.55
CA VAL A 188 -19.10 -2.09 -4.91
C VAL A 188 -18.51 -0.70 -5.18
N GLN A 189 -18.71 0.25 -4.26
CA GLN A 189 -18.12 1.59 -4.37
C GLN A 189 -16.58 1.50 -4.40
N ALA A 190 -15.98 0.74 -3.50
CA ALA A 190 -14.53 0.57 -3.45
C ALA A 190 -13.96 -0.05 -4.73
N SER A 191 -14.64 -1.05 -5.30
CA SER A 191 -14.23 -1.69 -6.56
C SER A 191 -14.25 -0.72 -7.75
N ILE A 192 -15.25 0.16 -7.81
CA ILE A 192 -15.36 1.18 -8.86
C ILE A 192 -14.21 2.18 -8.75
N ILE A 193 -13.94 2.68 -7.54
CA ILE A 193 -12.86 3.65 -7.30
C ILE A 193 -11.49 3.00 -7.56
N MET A 194 -11.25 1.79 -7.07
CA MET A 194 -10.03 1.03 -7.34
C MET A 194 -9.82 0.83 -8.85
N ALA A 195 -10.87 0.45 -9.59
CA ALA A 195 -10.80 0.30 -11.05
C ALA A 195 -10.43 1.63 -11.73
N SER A 196 -11.02 2.75 -11.29
CA SER A 196 -10.71 4.07 -11.82
C SER A 196 -9.26 4.46 -11.57
N PHE A 197 -8.75 4.27 -10.36
CA PHE A 197 -7.35 4.55 -10.03
C PHE A 197 -6.38 3.68 -10.84
N ALA A 198 -6.67 2.38 -10.94
CA ALA A 198 -5.89 1.47 -11.77
C ALA A 198 -5.89 1.89 -13.25
N TYR A 199 -7.06 2.27 -13.78
CA TYR A 199 -7.21 2.79 -15.14
C TYR A 199 -6.37 4.03 -15.36
N HIS A 200 -6.54 5.05 -14.54
CA HIS A 200 -5.82 6.31 -14.69
C HIS A 200 -4.30 6.13 -14.56
N ALA A 201 -3.84 5.33 -13.59
CA ALA A 201 -2.41 5.03 -13.44
C ALA A 201 -1.85 4.29 -14.68
N ALA A 202 -2.63 3.39 -15.27
CA ALA A 202 -2.22 2.64 -16.45
C ALA A 202 -2.27 3.46 -17.73
N MET A 203 -3.17 4.46 -17.84
CA MET A 203 -3.41 5.24 -19.06
C MET A 203 -2.67 6.57 -19.10
N ARG A 204 -2.19 7.08 -17.98
CA ARG A 204 -1.39 8.32 -17.92
C ARG A 204 -0.21 8.27 -18.91
N ASP A 205 0.15 9.41 -19.49
CA ASP A 205 1.34 9.51 -20.32
C ASP A 205 2.60 9.28 -19.49
N GLU A 206 2.71 9.97 -18.37
CA GLU A 206 3.81 9.84 -17.43
C GLU A 206 3.44 8.86 -16.29
N MET A 207 4.45 8.25 -15.69
CA MET A 207 4.28 7.49 -14.46
C MET A 207 3.89 8.41 -13.29
N LEU A 208 3.37 7.83 -12.21
CA LEU A 208 3.13 8.62 -11.01
C LEU A 208 4.43 9.23 -10.47
N PRO A 209 4.39 10.47 -9.98
CA PRO A 209 5.54 11.07 -9.30
C PRO A 209 6.04 10.21 -8.16
N ARG A 210 7.35 10.23 -7.94
CA ARG A 210 8.03 9.44 -6.90
C ARG A 210 8.70 10.34 -5.88
N LYS A 211 8.77 9.86 -4.66
CA LYS A 211 9.71 10.38 -3.67
C LYS A 211 11.15 10.00 -4.08
N PRO A 212 12.16 10.75 -3.62
CA PRO A 212 13.53 10.26 -3.67
C PRO A 212 13.66 8.91 -2.96
N ILE A 213 14.58 8.07 -3.43
CA ILE A 213 14.92 6.84 -2.71
C ILE A 213 15.39 7.23 -1.31
N PRO A 214 14.82 6.61 -0.24
CA PRO A 214 15.23 6.92 1.11
C PRO A 214 16.74 6.74 1.32
N GLN A 215 17.33 7.62 2.09
CA GLN A 215 18.75 7.58 2.47
C GLN A 215 18.88 7.14 3.92
N LYS A 216 20.06 6.65 4.31
CA LYS A 216 20.36 6.36 5.72
C LYS A 216 20.10 7.64 6.53
N PRO A 217 19.31 7.57 7.61
CA PRO A 217 19.17 8.71 8.52
C PRO A 217 20.55 9.14 9.04
N LEU A 218 20.76 10.44 9.19
CA LEU A 218 21.95 10.95 9.86
C LEU A 218 21.89 10.53 11.32
N ASP A 219 22.98 10.02 11.84
CA ASP A 219 23.09 9.71 13.25
C ASP A 219 23.06 11.03 14.04
N SER A 220 22.34 11.08 15.16
CA SER A 220 22.19 12.31 15.96
C SER A 220 23.51 12.92 16.41
N GLU A 221 24.53 12.09 16.58
CA GLU A 221 25.89 12.52 16.93
C GLU A 221 26.60 13.31 15.83
N THR A 222 26.29 13.05 14.54
CA THR A 222 26.88 13.80 13.42
C THR A 222 26.25 15.18 13.21
N VAL A 223 25.03 15.38 13.66
CA VAL A 223 24.34 16.69 13.55
C VAL A 223 24.90 17.67 14.59
N GLU A 224 25.22 17.18 15.79
CA GLU A 224 25.81 18.03 16.83
C GLU A 224 27.25 18.49 16.48
N GLU A 225 28.04 17.67 15.80
CA GLU A 225 29.40 18.03 15.33
C GLU A 225 29.38 19.05 14.17
N GLU A 226 28.35 19.09 13.33
CA GLU A 226 28.23 20.09 12.26
C GLU A 226 27.72 21.44 12.80
N GLU A 227 26.84 21.45 13.81
CA GLU A 227 26.38 22.70 14.46
C GLU A 227 27.43 23.35 15.35
N GLU A 228 28.40 22.59 15.89
CA GLU A 228 29.52 23.15 16.65
C GLU A 228 30.65 23.73 15.76
N GLN A 229 30.60 23.52 14.43
CA GLN A 229 31.62 24.02 13.48
C GLN A 229 31.14 25.23 12.66
N GLU A 230 29.91 25.70 12.82
CA GLU A 230 29.38 26.94 12.23
C GLU A 230 29.36 28.08 13.27
#